data_7cff5a35237fcaa96ab5ecac3c25a370
#
_entry.id   7cff5a35237fcaa96ab5ecac3c25a370
#
_cell.length_a   1.000
_cell.length_b   1.000
_cell.length_c   1.000
_cell.angle_alpha   90.00
_cell.angle_beta   90.00
_cell.angle_gamma   90.00
#
_symmetry.space_group_name_H-M   'P 1'
#
loop_
_entity.id
_entity.type
_entity.pdbx_description
1 polymer ?
#
loop_
_entity_poly.entity_id
_entity_poly.type
_entity_poly.pdbx_seq_one_letter_code
_entity_poly.pdbx_strand_id
1 'polypeptide(L)'
;MGFSNILRLAFLIMMIFISQNTMSQYSKSHYIPPITTTGNGAANPLDQYLYISTPSETPVNVVIKPMGGSDITGTVSNSNPWEYYIGNGTNTNLIVTAGSLDGIAYNNKGFIVESEDLTYVSARLFAGSYYQAGGLVSKGTAALGTEFRAGSFENEGNLTGGTPSNYLNFVSVLATQDNTTVDFKEFGNGVTLINDI
;
A
#
# COMPACT_ATOMS: atom_id res chain seq x y z
N MET A 1 -49.11 12.85 -11.14
CA MET A 1 -48.19 11.81 -10.66
C MET A 1 -48.39 11.68 -9.16
N GLY A 2 -48.85 10.55 -8.65
CA GLY A 2 -49.23 10.42 -7.24
C GLY A 2 -47.99 10.43 -6.34
N PHE A 3 -48.12 10.94 -5.11
CA PHE A 3 -47.05 11.03 -4.11
C PHE A 3 -46.26 9.72 -3.91
N SER A 4 -46.96 8.57 -4.02
CA SER A 4 -46.35 7.23 -3.98
C SER A 4 -45.35 6.98 -5.11
N ASN A 5 -45.55 7.52 -6.31
CA ASN A 5 -44.66 7.33 -7.45
C ASN A 5 -43.41 8.20 -7.33
N ILE A 6 -43.54 9.38 -6.72
CA ILE A 6 -42.38 10.28 -6.44
C ILE A 6 -41.48 9.64 -5.39
N LEU A 7 -42.06 9.04 -4.36
CA LEU A 7 -41.29 8.38 -3.28
C LEU A 7 -40.54 7.14 -3.82
N ARG A 8 -41.16 6.36 -4.70
CA ARG A 8 -40.52 5.21 -5.36
C ARG A 8 -39.37 5.65 -6.27
N LEU A 9 -39.56 6.71 -7.03
CA LEU A 9 -38.52 7.26 -7.89
C LEU A 9 -37.33 7.80 -7.08
N ALA A 10 -37.59 8.53 -5.98
CA ALA A 10 -36.55 9.01 -5.08
C ALA A 10 -35.76 7.87 -4.44
N PHE A 11 -36.43 6.78 -4.02
CA PHE A 11 -35.79 5.61 -3.46
C PHE A 11 -34.91 4.89 -4.50
N LEU A 12 -35.38 4.79 -5.75
CA LEU A 12 -34.64 4.17 -6.86
C LEU A 12 -33.39 4.99 -7.21
N ILE A 13 -33.49 6.31 -7.24
CA ILE A 13 -32.35 7.22 -7.44
C ILE A 13 -31.36 7.08 -6.28
N MET A 14 -31.80 7.03 -5.04
CA MET A 14 -30.97 6.84 -3.88
C MET A 14 -30.21 5.50 -3.91
N MET A 15 -30.87 4.42 -4.35
CA MET A 15 -30.24 3.10 -4.55
C MET A 15 -29.12 3.14 -5.61
N ILE A 16 -29.30 3.90 -6.69
CA ILE A 16 -28.28 4.07 -7.73
C ILE A 16 -27.04 4.78 -7.19
N PHE A 17 -27.21 5.79 -6.33
CA PHE A 17 -26.08 6.50 -5.70
C PHE A 17 -25.34 5.65 -4.65
N ILE A 18 -26.02 4.73 -3.98
CA ILE A 18 -25.39 3.85 -2.98
C ILE A 18 -24.52 2.77 -3.67
N SER A 19 -24.88 2.32 -4.86
CA SER A 19 -24.15 1.26 -5.57
C SER A 19 -22.78 1.70 -6.15
N GLN A 20 -22.49 3.00 -6.20
CA GLN A 20 -21.25 3.51 -6.77
C GLN A 20 -20.01 3.39 -5.84
N ASN A 21 -20.18 3.03 -4.57
CA ASN A 21 -19.11 3.11 -3.58
C ASN A 21 -18.40 1.78 -3.26
N THR A 22 -18.70 0.69 -3.95
CA THR A 22 -18.19 -0.65 -3.59
C THR A 22 -16.86 -1.04 -4.25
N MET A 23 -16.28 -0.18 -5.11
CA MET A 23 -15.09 -0.52 -5.91
C MET A 23 -13.80 0.17 -5.46
N SER A 24 -13.68 0.57 -4.20
CA SER A 24 -12.55 1.38 -3.72
C SER A 24 -11.17 0.68 -3.78
N GLN A 25 -11.13 -0.61 -4.09
CA GLN A 25 -9.89 -1.38 -4.22
C GLN A 25 -9.48 -1.62 -5.68
N TYR A 26 -10.40 -1.38 -6.63
CA TYR A 26 -10.11 -1.48 -8.05
C TYR A 26 -9.77 -0.10 -8.61
N SER A 27 -8.66 -0.01 -9.33
CA SER A 27 -8.20 1.22 -9.93
C SER A 27 -7.41 0.92 -11.20
N LYS A 28 -7.22 1.93 -12.05
CA LYS A 28 -6.26 1.88 -13.16
C LYS A 28 -4.86 2.32 -12.76
N SER A 29 -4.73 2.94 -11.58
CA SER A 29 -3.44 3.37 -11.03
C SER A 29 -3.36 2.98 -9.57
N HIS A 30 -2.27 2.35 -9.17
CA HIS A 30 -1.99 1.92 -7.82
C HIS A 30 -0.66 2.46 -7.34
N TYR A 31 -0.62 2.87 -6.09
CA TYR A 31 0.55 3.44 -5.44
C TYR A 31 0.91 2.57 -4.24
N ILE A 32 2.13 2.06 -4.24
CA ILE A 32 2.60 1.10 -3.23
C ILE A 32 3.85 1.70 -2.59
N PRO A 33 3.71 2.35 -1.42
CA PRO A 33 4.84 2.85 -0.68
C PRO A 33 5.70 1.67 -0.18
N PRO A 34 6.98 1.91 0.12
CA PRO A 34 7.81 0.89 0.73
C PRO A 34 7.32 0.56 2.14
N ILE A 35 7.64 -0.64 2.58
CA ILE A 35 7.44 -1.09 3.95
C ILE A 35 8.78 -1.19 4.67
N THR A 36 8.75 -1.17 6.00
CA THR A 36 9.98 -1.27 6.79
C THR A 36 10.14 -2.63 7.44
N THR A 37 11.38 -2.98 7.72
CA THR A 37 11.77 -4.15 8.50
C THR A 37 13.04 -3.87 9.29
N THR A 38 13.24 -4.58 10.37
CA THR A 38 14.49 -4.50 11.15
C THR A 38 15.70 -5.02 10.38
N GLY A 39 15.50 -5.87 9.38
CA GLY A 39 16.56 -6.45 8.58
C GLY A 39 17.45 -7.46 9.32
N ASN A 40 17.12 -7.80 10.57
CA ASN A 40 17.95 -8.61 11.43
C ASN A 40 17.31 -9.96 11.77
N GLY A 41 18.14 -11.00 11.78
CA GLY A 41 17.80 -12.32 12.30
C GLY A 41 16.68 -13.01 11.54
N ALA A 42 15.81 -13.65 12.27
CA ALA A 42 14.73 -14.47 11.74
C ALA A 42 13.59 -13.67 11.07
N ALA A 43 13.51 -12.38 11.33
CA ALA A 43 12.56 -11.46 10.69
C ALA A 43 13.07 -10.89 9.36
N ASN A 44 14.15 -11.44 8.83
CA ASN A 44 14.68 -11.02 7.54
C ASN A 44 13.63 -11.27 6.44
N PRO A 45 13.24 -10.26 5.66
CA PRO A 45 12.27 -10.46 4.60
C PRO A 45 12.85 -11.43 3.56
N LEU A 46 12.03 -12.40 3.17
CA LEU A 46 12.34 -13.31 2.09
C LEU A 46 11.65 -12.84 0.80
N ASP A 47 10.98 -13.76 0.14
CA ASP A 47 10.36 -13.51 -1.15
C ASP A 47 9.25 -12.46 -1.07
N GLN A 48 9.31 -11.53 -2.00
CA GLN A 48 8.40 -10.39 -2.10
C GLN A 48 7.75 -10.37 -3.48
N TYR A 49 6.46 -10.08 -3.50
CA TYR A 49 5.65 -10.16 -4.71
C TYR A 49 4.68 -8.99 -4.81
N LEU A 50 4.37 -8.59 -6.04
CA LEU A 50 3.14 -7.91 -6.38
C LEU A 50 2.18 -8.91 -7.03
N TYR A 51 0.97 -8.99 -6.50
CA TYR A 51 -0.13 -9.75 -7.09
C TYR A 51 -1.08 -8.78 -7.75
N ILE A 52 -1.28 -8.96 -9.06
CA ILE A 52 -2.11 -8.10 -9.88
C ILE A 52 -3.20 -8.95 -10.51
N SER A 53 -4.44 -8.56 -10.32
CA SER A 53 -5.60 -9.24 -10.88
C SER A 53 -6.63 -8.24 -11.42
N THR A 54 -7.51 -8.71 -12.27
CA THR A 54 -8.60 -7.91 -12.86
C THR A 54 -9.87 -8.75 -12.97
N PRO A 55 -11.06 -8.16 -12.87
CA PRO A 55 -12.30 -8.85 -13.21
C PRO A 55 -12.51 -9.03 -14.73
N SER A 56 -11.70 -8.38 -15.56
CA SER A 56 -11.82 -8.44 -17.03
C SER A 56 -11.59 -9.85 -17.57
N GLU A 57 -12.46 -10.32 -18.44
CA GLU A 57 -12.30 -11.57 -19.17
C GLU A 57 -11.27 -11.45 -20.30
N THR A 58 -11.07 -10.24 -20.82
CA THR A 58 -10.09 -9.94 -21.86
C THR A 58 -8.77 -9.49 -21.22
N PRO A 59 -7.62 -9.77 -21.88
CA PRO A 59 -6.32 -9.30 -21.40
C PRO A 59 -6.28 -7.78 -21.27
N VAL A 60 -5.79 -7.31 -20.12
CA VAL A 60 -5.57 -5.91 -19.77
C VAL A 60 -4.08 -5.68 -19.68
N ASN A 61 -3.56 -4.69 -20.41
CA ASN A 61 -2.15 -4.30 -20.31
C ASN A 61 -1.88 -3.62 -18.98
N VAL A 62 -0.75 -3.98 -18.38
CA VAL A 62 -0.29 -3.48 -17.08
C VAL A 62 1.17 -3.07 -17.20
N VAL A 63 1.50 -1.95 -16.59
CA VAL A 63 2.87 -1.44 -16.44
C VAL A 63 3.18 -1.32 -14.95
N ILE A 64 4.19 -2.04 -14.49
CA ILE A 64 4.80 -1.87 -13.17
C ILE A 64 5.97 -0.91 -13.32
N LYS A 65 5.96 0.16 -12.54
CA LYS A 65 7.01 1.20 -12.49
C LYS A 65 7.70 1.14 -11.13
N PRO A 66 8.81 0.38 -11.00
CA PRO A 66 9.63 0.46 -9.79
C PRO A 66 10.25 1.85 -9.69
N MET A 67 10.16 2.48 -8.54
CA MET A 67 10.79 3.80 -8.34
C MET A 67 12.30 3.69 -8.56
N GLY A 68 12.84 4.54 -9.43
CA GLY A 68 14.26 4.52 -9.81
C GLY A 68 14.68 3.34 -10.70
N GLY A 69 13.74 2.53 -11.19
CA GLY A 69 13.97 1.41 -12.11
C GLY A 69 13.35 1.60 -13.48
N SER A 70 13.49 0.57 -14.33
CA SER A 70 12.84 0.53 -15.65
C SER A 70 11.44 -0.05 -15.55
N ASP A 71 10.55 0.40 -16.43
CA ASP A 71 9.20 -0.09 -16.54
C ASP A 71 9.17 -1.58 -16.94
N ILE A 72 8.22 -2.31 -16.34
CA ILE A 72 8.00 -3.73 -16.58
C ILE A 72 6.58 -3.91 -17.06
N THR A 73 6.39 -4.47 -18.23
CA THR A 73 5.09 -4.62 -18.89
C THR A 73 4.61 -6.06 -18.88
N GLY A 74 3.30 -6.24 -18.74
CA GLY A 74 2.64 -7.54 -18.80
C GLY A 74 1.15 -7.40 -19.05
N THR A 75 0.45 -8.52 -19.02
CA THR A 75 -1.01 -8.57 -19.18
C THR A 75 -1.64 -9.41 -18.09
N VAL A 76 -2.86 -9.04 -17.69
CA VAL A 76 -3.68 -9.80 -16.74
C VAL A 76 -5.09 -10.01 -17.28
N SER A 77 -5.73 -11.10 -16.85
CA SER A 77 -7.17 -11.32 -17.03
C SER A 77 -7.73 -12.00 -15.78
N ASN A 78 -9.04 -12.18 -15.70
CA ASN A 78 -9.66 -12.86 -14.57
C ASN A 78 -9.18 -14.31 -14.38
N SER A 79 -8.80 -14.97 -15.47
CA SER A 79 -8.27 -16.34 -15.47
C SER A 79 -6.74 -16.41 -15.42
N ASN A 80 -6.04 -15.29 -15.59
CA ASN A 80 -4.58 -15.22 -15.62
C ASN A 80 -4.08 -13.99 -14.85
N PRO A 81 -4.09 -14.02 -13.50
CA PRO A 81 -3.50 -12.97 -12.68
C PRO A 81 -1.96 -12.98 -12.84
N TRP A 82 -1.34 -11.84 -12.57
CA TRP A 82 0.12 -11.71 -12.64
C TRP A 82 0.72 -11.69 -11.24
N GLU A 83 1.59 -12.66 -10.99
CA GLU A 83 2.48 -12.67 -9.84
C GLU A 83 3.84 -12.15 -10.28
N TYR A 84 4.15 -10.91 -9.89
CA TYR A 84 5.44 -10.30 -10.17
C TYR A 84 6.36 -10.48 -8.96
N TYR A 85 7.46 -11.20 -9.15
CA TYR A 85 8.50 -11.38 -8.13
C TYR A 85 9.38 -10.13 -8.04
N ILE A 86 9.35 -9.45 -6.89
CA ILE A 86 10.13 -8.23 -6.64
C ILE A 86 11.58 -8.58 -6.29
N GLY A 87 11.78 -9.63 -5.50
CA GLY A 87 13.10 -10.04 -5.02
C GLY A 87 13.06 -10.63 -3.62
N ASN A 88 14.24 -10.81 -3.05
CA ASN A 88 14.46 -11.43 -1.75
C ASN A 88 15.36 -10.52 -0.90
N GLY A 89 15.11 -10.48 0.40
CA GLY A 89 15.92 -9.75 1.35
C GLY A 89 15.56 -8.27 1.44
N THR A 90 16.46 -7.49 1.99
CA THR A 90 16.23 -6.06 2.31
C THR A 90 16.57 -5.11 1.17
N ASN A 91 17.32 -5.56 0.17
CA ASN A 91 17.76 -4.71 -0.93
C ASN A 91 16.78 -4.76 -2.12
N THR A 92 15.52 -4.42 -1.88
CA THR A 92 14.48 -4.36 -2.92
C THR A 92 13.82 -2.99 -2.94
N ASN A 93 13.03 -2.71 -3.99
CA ASN A 93 12.24 -1.48 -4.05
C ASN A 93 11.11 -1.46 -2.99
N LEU A 94 10.71 -2.61 -2.44
CA LEU A 94 9.64 -2.69 -1.44
C LEU A 94 10.13 -2.41 -0.02
N ILE A 95 11.41 -2.62 0.29
CA ILE A 95 11.91 -2.61 1.66
C ILE A 95 12.80 -1.40 1.93
N VAL A 96 12.51 -0.73 3.06
CA VAL A 96 13.41 0.22 3.73
C VAL A 96 13.76 -0.38 5.09
N THR A 97 15.03 -0.49 5.41
CA THR A 97 15.48 -1.02 6.71
C THR A 97 15.35 0.02 7.81
N ALA A 98 15.01 -0.39 9.01
CA ALA A 98 14.80 0.50 10.15
C ALA A 98 16.02 1.39 10.50
N GLY A 99 17.23 0.93 10.25
CA GLY A 99 18.45 1.72 10.46
C GLY A 99 18.69 2.83 9.42
N SER A 100 17.82 2.92 8.41
CA SER A 100 17.90 3.92 7.33
C SER A 100 16.76 4.96 7.42
N LEU A 101 16.02 5.00 8.52
CA LEU A 101 14.84 5.86 8.71
C LEU A 101 15.22 7.27 9.20
N ASP A 102 16.16 7.91 8.55
CA ASP A 102 16.76 9.16 9.04
C ASP A 102 16.13 10.42 8.41
N GLY A 103 14.81 10.42 8.19
CA GLY A 103 14.14 11.55 7.55
C GLY A 103 14.52 11.76 6.08
N ILE A 104 15.04 10.73 5.44
CA ILE A 104 15.51 10.78 4.06
C ILE A 104 14.36 10.37 3.12
N ALA A 105 14.11 11.20 2.10
CA ALA A 105 13.23 10.82 1.00
C ALA A 105 13.98 9.89 0.02
N TYR A 106 13.47 8.70 -0.18
CA TYR A 106 14.02 7.73 -1.14
C TYR A 106 13.37 7.91 -2.51
N ASN A 107 14.18 8.02 -3.56
CA ASN A 107 13.71 8.10 -4.94
C ASN A 107 13.69 6.74 -5.68
N ASN A 108 14.07 5.67 -4.98
CA ASN A 108 14.19 4.32 -5.54
C ASN A 108 13.43 3.26 -4.73
N LYS A 109 12.43 3.67 -3.94
CA LYS A 109 11.63 2.77 -3.11
C LYS A 109 10.13 2.95 -3.38
N GLY A 110 9.41 1.83 -3.48
CA GLY A 110 8.01 1.80 -3.82
C GLY A 110 7.76 1.48 -5.29
N PHE A 111 6.47 1.38 -5.64
CA PHE A 111 6.00 1.05 -6.98
C PHE A 111 4.78 1.88 -7.34
N ILE A 112 4.67 2.22 -8.63
CA ILE A 112 3.43 2.64 -9.26
C ILE A 112 3.03 1.53 -10.23
N VAL A 113 1.76 1.12 -10.23
CA VAL A 113 1.23 0.16 -11.19
C VAL A 113 0.11 0.85 -11.96
N GLU A 114 0.24 0.86 -13.27
CA GLU A 114 -0.75 1.44 -14.18
C GLU A 114 -1.34 0.35 -15.07
N SER A 115 -2.61 0.45 -15.39
CA SER A 115 -3.33 -0.51 -16.22
C SER A 115 -4.37 0.16 -17.11
N GLU A 116 -4.66 -0.45 -18.25
CA GLU A 116 -5.66 0.05 -19.20
C GLU A 116 -7.09 -0.08 -18.67
N ASP A 117 -7.32 -1.04 -17.77
CA ASP A 117 -8.63 -1.25 -17.12
C ASP A 117 -8.46 -1.53 -15.63
N LEU A 118 -9.58 -1.68 -14.92
CA LEU A 118 -9.61 -1.85 -13.47
C LEU A 118 -8.81 -3.08 -13.04
N THR A 119 -7.87 -2.86 -12.14
CA THR A 119 -7.06 -3.90 -11.51
C THR A 119 -7.13 -3.81 -10.00
N TYR A 120 -6.84 -4.91 -9.34
CA TYR A 120 -6.57 -5.04 -7.92
C TYR A 120 -5.09 -5.35 -7.74
N VAL A 121 -4.41 -4.62 -6.87
CA VAL A 121 -2.98 -4.82 -6.62
C VAL A 121 -2.72 -4.99 -5.13
N SER A 122 -1.96 -6.04 -4.78
CA SER A 122 -1.45 -6.24 -3.43
C SER A 122 0.04 -6.56 -3.46
N ALA A 123 0.77 -5.98 -2.52
CA ALA A 123 2.14 -6.38 -2.23
C ALA A 123 2.13 -7.40 -1.10
N ARG A 124 2.96 -8.43 -1.20
CA ARG A 124 3.14 -9.44 -0.16
C ARG A 124 4.61 -9.73 0.06
N LEU A 125 4.97 -9.97 1.30
CA LEU A 125 6.27 -10.46 1.69
C LEU A 125 6.13 -11.68 2.59
N PHE A 126 7.09 -12.57 2.45
CA PHE A 126 7.33 -13.65 3.39
C PHE A 126 8.58 -13.31 4.21
N ALA A 127 8.62 -13.74 5.44
CA ALA A 127 9.80 -13.64 6.27
C ALA A 127 10.33 -15.04 6.60
N GLY A 128 11.60 -15.08 6.99
CA GLY A 128 12.32 -16.32 7.25
C GLY A 128 11.72 -17.19 8.36
N SER A 129 12.55 -17.85 9.12
CA SER A 129 12.23 -19.02 9.93
C SER A 129 11.20 -18.83 11.06
N TYR A 130 10.68 -17.62 11.30
CA TYR A 130 9.66 -17.36 12.35
C TYR A 130 8.33 -16.86 11.80
N TYR A 131 8.02 -17.19 10.56
CA TYR A 131 6.65 -17.19 10.03
C TYR A 131 5.93 -15.83 10.02
N GLN A 132 6.66 -14.76 9.79
CA GLN A 132 6.04 -13.48 9.58
C GLN A 132 5.68 -13.34 8.10
N ALA A 133 4.47 -12.95 7.82
CA ALA A 133 4.02 -12.56 6.51
C ALA A 133 3.41 -11.16 6.60
N GLY A 134 3.73 -10.34 5.64
CA GLY A 134 3.17 -9.00 5.52
C GLY A 134 2.40 -8.86 4.22
N GLY A 135 1.37 -8.05 4.24
CA GLY A 135 0.60 -7.75 3.04
C GLY A 135 0.04 -6.33 3.08
N LEU A 136 0.08 -5.67 1.94
CA LEU A 136 -0.49 -4.37 1.71
C LEU A 136 -1.39 -4.43 0.49
N VAL A 137 -2.64 -4.00 0.62
CA VAL A 137 -3.56 -3.85 -0.49
C VAL A 137 -3.60 -2.39 -0.92
N SER A 138 -3.30 -2.13 -2.18
CA SER A 138 -3.43 -0.79 -2.73
C SER A 138 -4.89 -0.37 -2.80
N LYS A 139 -5.18 0.85 -2.40
CA LYS A 139 -6.49 1.49 -2.57
C LYS A 139 -6.60 2.31 -3.86
N GLY A 140 -5.58 2.21 -4.71
CA GLY A 140 -5.52 2.96 -5.96
C GLY A 140 -5.63 4.46 -5.74
N THR A 141 -6.33 5.14 -6.65
CA THR A 141 -6.54 6.60 -6.57
C THR A 141 -7.34 7.05 -5.35
N ALA A 142 -8.09 6.15 -4.69
CA ALA A 142 -8.80 6.46 -3.45
C ALA A 142 -7.86 6.70 -2.25
N ALA A 143 -6.60 6.30 -2.36
CA ALA A 143 -5.57 6.56 -1.35
C ALA A 143 -4.82 7.90 -1.55
N LEU A 144 -5.14 8.65 -2.61
CA LEU A 144 -4.53 9.95 -2.85
C LEU A 144 -5.19 11.04 -2.01
N GLY A 145 -4.40 11.93 -1.47
CA GLY A 145 -4.87 13.04 -0.67
C GLY A 145 -3.73 13.96 -0.27
N THR A 146 -4.11 15.10 0.30
CA THR A 146 -3.17 16.09 0.84
C THR A 146 -3.17 16.13 2.37
N GLU A 147 -4.09 15.41 3.00
CA GLU A 147 -4.18 15.28 4.45
C GLU A 147 -4.59 13.85 4.80
N PHE A 148 -3.85 13.24 5.71
CA PHE A 148 -4.08 11.87 6.17
C PHE A 148 -4.06 11.82 7.68
N ARG A 149 -4.83 10.89 8.24
CA ARG A 149 -4.77 10.52 9.65
C ARG A 149 -4.24 9.10 9.75
N ALA A 150 -3.08 8.96 10.35
CA ALA A 150 -2.48 7.67 10.65
C ALA A 150 -2.83 7.27 12.09
N GLY A 151 -3.30 6.04 12.26
CA GLY A 151 -3.53 5.44 13.56
C GLY A 151 -2.72 4.15 13.66
N SER A 152 -2.30 3.80 14.87
CA SER A 152 -1.60 2.55 15.16
C SER A 152 -2.14 1.94 16.44
N PHE A 153 -1.91 0.64 16.62
CA PHE A 153 -2.18 0.00 17.90
C PHE A 153 -1.13 0.41 18.92
N GLU A 154 -1.57 0.58 20.15
CA GLU A 154 -0.66 0.78 21.27
C GLU A 154 0.28 -0.43 21.40
N ASN A 155 1.55 -0.17 21.58
CA ASN A 155 2.56 -1.20 21.65
C ASN A 155 2.67 -1.65 23.11
N GLU A 156 1.86 -2.60 23.54
CA GLU A 156 1.90 -3.17 24.92
C GLU A 156 3.12 -4.08 25.15
N GLY A 157 4.00 -4.21 24.19
CA GLY A 157 5.20 -5.01 24.32
C GLY A 157 6.08 -4.49 25.45
N ASN A 158 6.56 -5.36 26.31
CA ASN A 158 7.52 -5.03 27.36
C ASN A 158 8.84 -4.57 26.70
N LEU A 159 8.96 -3.29 26.49
CA LEU A 159 10.15 -2.65 25.90
C LEU A 159 11.40 -2.80 26.78
N THR A 160 11.29 -3.39 27.98
CA THR A 160 12.38 -3.53 28.94
C THR A 160 13.09 -4.88 28.88
N GLY A 161 12.65 -5.80 28.04
CA GLY A 161 13.20 -7.15 27.89
C GLY A 161 14.13 -7.32 26.70
N GLY A 162 15.31 -6.77 26.72
CA GLY A 162 16.48 -7.27 25.98
C GLY A 162 16.56 -7.07 24.46
N THR A 163 15.48 -6.76 23.72
CA THR A 163 15.54 -6.37 22.31
C THR A 163 14.39 -5.43 22.00
N PRO A 164 14.50 -4.17 22.39
CA PRO A 164 13.34 -3.26 22.46
C PRO A 164 12.89 -2.68 21.14
N SER A 165 13.63 -2.82 20.06
CA SER A 165 13.45 -1.99 18.88
C SER A 165 12.56 -2.58 17.77
N ASN A 166 11.93 -3.72 18.00
CA ASN A 166 11.38 -4.51 16.87
C ASN A 166 9.86 -4.44 16.71
N TYR A 167 9.15 -3.75 17.59
CA TYR A 167 7.68 -3.66 17.56
C TYR A 167 7.22 -2.22 17.27
N LEU A 168 7.74 -1.64 16.21
CA LEU A 168 7.43 -0.27 15.84
C LEU A 168 6.26 -0.23 14.87
N ASN A 169 5.38 0.73 15.09
CA ASN A 169 4.46 1.15 14.06
C ASN A 169 5.20 2.10 13.12
N PHE A 170 4.84 2.08 11.84
CA PHE A 170 5.43 2.98 10.87
C PHE A 170 4.38 3.59 9.96
N VAL A 171 4.68 4.75 9.45
CA VAL A 171 3.94 5.41 8.37
C VAL A 171 4.86 5.51 7.17
N SER A 172 4.38 5.07 6.03
CA SER A 172 5.10 5.20 4.76
C SER A 172 4.28 6.02 3.79
N VAL A 173 4.88 7.02 3.19
CA VAL A 173 4.25 7.94 2.24
C VAL A 173 4.95 7.82 0.89
N LEU A 174 4.19 7.65 -0.17
CA LEU A 174 4.67 7.75 -1.54
C LEU A 174 4.13 9.04 -2.15
N ALA A 175 5.02 10.00 -2.41
CA ALA A 175 4.68 11.21 -3.12
C ALA A 175 4.44 10.90 -4.61
N THR A 176 3.38 11.46 -5.17
CA THR A 176 3.02 11.29 -6.59
C THR A 176 3.49 12.45 -7.45
N GLN A 177 4.08 13.46 -6.85
CA GLN A 177 4.64 14.64 -7.52
C GLN A 177 6.02 14.96 -6.96
N ASP A 178 6.89 15.46 -7.82
CA ASP A 178 8.20 15.95 -7.39
C ASP A 178 8.08 17.17 -6.47
N ASN A 179 9.04 17.35 -5.60
CA ASN A 179 9.10 18.44 -4.62
C ASN A 179 7.91 18.48 -3.64
N THR A 180 7.27 17.35 -3.37
CA THR A 180 6.24 17.24 -2.34
C THR A 180 6.88 17.36 -0.95
N THR A 181 6.35 18.27 -0.13
CA THR A 181 6.68 18.36 1.30
C THR A 181 5.63 17.59 2.10
N VAL A 182 6.08 16.79 3.05
CA VAL A 182 5.22 16.04 3.98
C VAL A 182 5.46 16.54 5.39
N ASP A 183 4.44 17.11 6.02
CA ASP A 183 4.48 17.57 7.40
C ASP A 183 3.78 16.56 8.31
N PHE A 184 4.45 16.11 9.36
CA PHE A 184 3.85 15.32 10.42
C PHE A 184 3.44 16.25 11.58
N LYS A 185 2.17 16.21 11.98
CA LYS A 185 1.60 17.12 12.99
C LYS A 185 0.61 16.38 13.90
N GLU A 186 0.24 17.06 14.99
CA GLU A 186 -0.84 16.64 15.89
C GLU A 186 -0.64 15.21 16.43
N PHE A 187 0.56 14.93 16.93
CA PHE A 187 0.87 13.66 17.57
C PHE A 187 -0.02 13.43 18.78
N GLY A 188 -0.56 12.22 18.90
CA GLY A 188 -1.28 11.79 20.10
C GLY A 188 -0.37 11.78 21.34
N ASN A 189 -0.99 11.82 22.52
CA ASN A 189 -0.24 11.75 23.78
C ASN A 189 0.61 10.46 23.83
N GLY A 190 1.90 10.59 24.16
CA GLY A 190 2.82 9.48 24.27
C GLY A 190 3.39 8.97 22.95
N VAL A 191 3.03 9.56 21.80
CA VAL A 191 3.66 9.23 20.52
C VAL A 191 5.01 9.92 20.42
N THR A 192 6.05 9.15 20.15
CA THR A 192 7.39 9.64 19.87
C THR A 192 7.79 9.13 18.50
N LEU A 193 8.24 10.02 17.64
CA LEU A 193 8.87 9.62 16.38
C LEU A 193 10.30 9.16 16.69
N ILE A 194 10.72 8.08 16.02
CA ILE A 194 12.12 7.68 16.01
C ILE A 194 12.78 8.51 14.93
N ASN A 195 13.82 9.22 15.30
CA ASN A 195 14.51 10.20 14.48
C ASN A 195 13.61 11.40 14.15
N ASP A 196 13.80 12.47 14.88
CA ASP A 196 13.15 13.76 14.63
C ASP A 196 13.29 14.14 13.14
N ILE A 197 12.17 14.07 12.43
CA ILE A 197 12.07 14.52 11.04
C ILE A 197 11.68 16.00 11.08
#